data_3fd119529a8f098c89a3173d303d3f1a
#
_entry.id   3fd119529a8f098c89a3173d303d3f1a
#
_cell.length_a   1.000
_cell.length_b   1.000
_cell.length_c   1.000
_cell.angle_alpha   90.00
_cell.angle_beta   90.00
_cell.angle_gamma   90.00
#
_symmetry.space_group_name_H-M   'P 1'
#
loop_
_entity.id
_entity.type
_entity.pdbx_description
1 polymer ?
#
loop_
_entity_poly.entity_id
_entity_poly.type
_entity_poly.pdbx_seq_one_letter_code
_entity_poly.pdbx_strand_id
1 'polypeptide(L)'
;MAGYPKIIHTEEGMRDGLQIEDRDIPVAAKIRLLNALSLTGLQEINVGSFVSPKYTPQMACVDELISGFEPQPGVKYTYTALNDKGVERAKAYSPPLSPRVSELSTRVDMCDAFAQRNTNRTQAQQIAVWPKTIARAVEKGVKEGGMSISNVWGSNWIGQVPFEQHMLMFDRMYRMWEDAGIPVTKVGMADATGWNMPHEVERTLVGLKERYPTIKDFNLHLHNARGVALASIYAALKVLDGSDTLRLQTSIGGMAGCPYCGMGRAAMMIATEDLMHMLQEMGIHTGVDLYKLIECVWLAEEVVGHQLFGFTSKAGPRPHYDKLYAMDMPHIETLEQAKHFILGKKAYEGAHSPWNEPITSWQRPEAPGYKEKLAKQGEKPESIPGVQPKLVAR
;
A
#
# COMPACT_ATOMS: atom_id res chain seq x y z
N MET A 1 -8.62 21.87 -12.54
CA MET A 1 -7.66 20.75 -12.55
C MET A 1 -8.49 19.48 -12.54
N ALA A 2 -8.17 18.50 -13.38
CA ALA A 2 -8.76 17.17 -13.29
C ALA A 2 -8.48 16.63 -11.88
N GLY A 3 -9.50 16.06 -11.22
CA GLY A 3 -9.33 15.52 -9.86
C GLY A 3 -8.41 14.30 -9.86
N TYR A 4 -7.99 13.87 -8.66
CA TYR A 4 -7.22 12.62 -8.51
C TYR A 4 -8.03 11.40 -8.97
N PRO A 5 -7.37 10.30 -9.36
CA PRO A 5 -8.04 9.05 -9.70
C PRO A 5 -8.82 8.50 -8.49
N LYS A 6 -9.81 7.65 -8.75
CA LYS A 6 -10.46 6.87 -7.69
C LYS A 6 -9.43 5.90 -7.09
N ILE A 7 -9.16 6.03 -5.81
CA ILE A 7 -8.25 5.13 -5.10
C ILE A 7 -9.03 3.91 -4.59
N ILE A 8 -8.50 2.71 -4.85
CA ILE A 8 -8.93 1.46 -4.24
C ILE A 8 -7.70 0.85 -3.58
N HIS A 9 -7.74 0.69 -2.28
CA HIS A 9 -6.62 0.17 -1.51
C HIS A 9 -6.93 -1.22 -0.96
N THR A 10 -5.98 -2.14 -1.07
CA THR A 10 -6.00 -3.46 -0.45
C THR A 10 -4.85 -3.58 0.55
N GLU A 11 -5.18 -3.89 1.79
CA GLU A 11 -4.22 -4.18 2.84
C GLU A 11 -3.71 -5.62 2.71
N GLU A 12 -2.41 -5.80 2.58
CA GLU A 12 -1.74 -7.09 2.34
C GLU A 12 -0.97 -7.62 3.58
N GLY A 13 -1.03 -6.94 4.72
CA GLY A 13 -0.28 -7.31 5.93
C GLY A 13 -0.55 -8.73 6.40
N MET A 14 -1.81 -9.16 6.37
CA MET A 14 -2.19 -10.51 6.77
C MET A 14 -1.77 -11.59 5.76
N ARG A 15 -1.48 -11.20 4.51
CA ARG A 15 -1.10 -12.13 3.44
C ARG A 15 0.37 -11.99 3.06
N ASP A 16 0.77 -10.91 2.38
CA ASP A 16 2.15 -10.71 1.91
C ASP A 16 3.07 -10.38 3.09
N GLY A 17 2.54 -9.61 4.04
CA GLY A 17 3.22 -9.29 5.28
C GLY A 17 3.63 -10.52 6.07
N LEU A 18 2.67 -11.35 6.45
CA LEU A 18 2.93 -12.54 7.26
C LEU A 18 3.60 -13.69 6.50
N GLN A 19 3.65 -13.65 5.18
CA GLN A 19 4.20 -14.74 4.36
C GLN A 19 5.70 -15.00 4.59
N ILE A 20 6.45 -13.99 5.02
CA ILE A 20 7.90 -14.09 5.28
C ILE A 20 8.23 -14.13 6.77
N GLU A 21 7.24 -13.98 7.63
CA GLU A 21 7.42 -13.97 9.08
C GLU A 21 7.51 -15.38 9.66
N ASP A 22 7.70 -15.48 10.97
CA ASP A 22 7.79 -16.77 11.64
C ASP A 22 6.47 -17.55 11.47
N ARG A 23 6.59 -18.81 11.02
CA ARG A 23 5.43 -19.70 10.85
C ARG A 23 4.74 -20.04 12.17
N ASP A 24 5.48 -19.99 13.28
CA ASP A 24 5.01 -20.39 14.61
C ASP A 24 4.32 -19.25 15.37
N ILE A 25 4.10 -18.08 14.72
CA ILE A 25 3.26 -17.01 15.28
C ILE A 25 1.87 -17.57 15.58
N PRO A 26 1.39 -17.46 16.85
CA PRO A 26 0.12 -18.02 17.28
C PRO A 26 -1.06 -17.47 16.43
N VAL A 27 -1.99 -18.35 16.06
CA VAL A 27 -3.16 -17.95 15.27
C VAL A 27 -4.01 -16.91 16.01
N ALA A 28 -4.13 -17.02 17.33
CA ALA A 28 -4.83 -16.03 18.15
C ALA A 28 -4.23 -14.62 18.02
N ALA A 29 -2.90 -14.51 17.88
CA ALA A 29 -2.24 -13.22 17.66
C ALA A 29 -2.56 -12.66 16.26
N LYS A 30 -2.59 -13.51 15.23
CA LYS A 30 -3.00 -13.13 13.87
C LYS A 30 -4.47 -12.71 13.82
N ILE A 31 -5.36 -13.40 14.55
CA ILE A 31 -6.80 -13.04 14.69
C ILE A 31 -6.93 -11.66 15.36
N ARG A 32 -6.21 -11.42 16.45
CA ARG A 32 -6.20 -10.12 17.14
C ARG A 32 -5.79 -8.99 16.19
N LEU A 33 -4.76 -9.21 15.38
CA LEU A 33 -4.28 -8.24 14.40
C LEU A 33 -5.33 -7.99 13.29
N LEU A 34 -5.94 -9.03 12.73
CA LEU A 34 -6.97 -8.89 11.70
C LEU A 34 -8.21 -8.15 12.22
N ASN A 35 -8.64 -8.45 13.47
CA ASN A 35 -9.75 -7.75 14.10
C ASN A 35 -9.44 -6.26 14.30
N ALA A 36 -8.24 -5.92 14.75
CA ALA A 36 -7.80 -4.53 14.91
C ALA A 36 -7.77 -3.79 13.56
N LEU A 37 -7.21 -4.41 12.51
CA LEU A 37 -7.19 -3.85 11.15
C LEU A 37 -8.60 -3.60 10.61
N SER A 38 -9.53 -4.50 10.89
CA SER A 38 -10.93 -4.38 10.43
C SER A 38 -11.65 -3.14 11.01
N LEU A 39 -11.15 -2.56 12.10
CA LEU A 39 -11.72 -1.39 12.77
C LEU A 39 -11.07 -0.06 12.37
N THR A 40 -10.09 -0.08 11.46
CA THR A 40 -9.33 1.12 11.05
C THR A 40 -10.00 1.96 9.97
N GLY A 41 -11.09 1.47 9.36
CA GLY A 41 -11.71 2.09 8.20
C GLY A 41 -11.13 1.64 6.85
N LEU A 42 -10.19 0.68 6.85
CA LEU A 42 -9.74 0.01 5.63
C LEU A 42 -10.90 -0.70 4.94
N GLN A 43 -11.06 -0.49 3.63
CA GLN A 43 -12.20 -1.01 2.88
C GLN A 43 -11.97 -2.42 2.33
N GLU A 44 -10.72 -2.81 2.08
CA GLU A 44 -10.37 -4.13 1.56
C GLU A 44 -9.12 -4.68 2.27
N ILE A 45 -9.23 -5.89 2.83
CA ILE A 45 -8.15 -6.59 3.53
C ILE A 45 -7.99 -7.97 2.91
N ASN A 46 -6.78 -8.30 2.46
CA ASN A 46 -6.42 -9.66 2.06
C ASN A 46 -6.05 -10.47 3.31
N VAL A 47 -6.91 -11.39 3.71
CA VAL A 47 -6.79 -12.13 4.98
C VAL A 47 -5.76 -13.26 4.94
N GLY A 48 -5.27 -13.65 3.76
CA GLY A 48 -4.29 -14.72 3.63
C GLY A 48 -4.36 -15.48 2.31
N SER A 49 -3.68 -16.61 2.24
CA SER A 49 -3.56 -17.41 1.01
C SER A 49 -4.02 -18.83 1.21
N PHE A 50 -4.90 -19.32 0.32
CA PHE A 50 -5.26 -20.73 0.20
C PHE A 50 -4.28 -21.47 -0.71
N VAL A 51 -3.01 -21.51 -0.27
CA VAL A 51 -1.90 -22.19 -0.95
C VAL A 51 -1.49 -23.46 -0.21
N SER A 52 -0.58 -24.23 -0.80
CA SER A 52 -0.09 -25.45 -0.15
C SER A 52 0.78 -25.09 1.07
N PRO A 53 0.47 -25.59 2.27
CA PRO A 53 1.28 -25.36 3.47
C PRO A 53 2.74 -25.88 3.34
N LYS A 54 2.99 -26.79 2.42
CA LYS A 54 4.33 -27.29 2.13
C LYS A 54 5.25 -26.17 1.62
N TYR A 55 4.72 -25.23 0.85
CA TYR A 55 5.50 -24.15 0.23
C TYR A 55 5.38 -22.81 1.00
N THR A 56 4.28 -22.64 1.73
CA THR A 56 4.03 -21.43 2.51
C THR A 56 3.43 -21.82 3.86
N PRO A 57 4.25 -22.37 4.79
CA PRO A 57 3.77 -22.85 6.09
C PRO A 57 3.16 -21.75 6.94
N GLN A 58 3.55 -20.49 6.75
CA GLN A 58 2.98 -19.31 7.44
C GLN A 58 1.48 -19.15 7.21
N MET A 59 0.96 -19.68 6.07
CA MET A 59 -0.46 -19.63 5.68
C MET A 59 -1.20 -20.94 5.99
N ALA A 60 -0.58 -21.87 6.68
CA ALA A 60 -1.22 -23.17 7.03
C ALA A 60 -2.48 -22.99 7.89
N CYS A 61 -2.50 -21.95 8.71
CA CYS A 61 -3.58 -21.65 9.64
C CYS A 61 -4.72 -20.78 9.07
N VAL A 62 -4.77 -20.57 7.74
CA VAL A 62 -5.74 -19.64 7.13
C VAL A 62 -7.21 -20.01 7.43
N ASP A 63 -7.53 -21.29 7.52
CA ASP A 63 -8.88 -21.76 7.85
C ASP A 63 -9.28 -21.40 9.29
N GLU A 64 -8.36 -21.61 10.25
CA GLU A 64 -8.56 -21.26 11.65
C GLU A 64 -8.63 -19.74 11.83
N LEU A 65 -7.76 -18.99 11.15
CA LEU A 65 -7.79 -17.54 11.15
C LEU A 65 -9.15 -16.99 10.71
N ILE A 66 -9.68 -17.49 9.57
CA ILE A 66 -10.95 -17.01 9.02
C ILE A 66 -12.14 -17.45 9.89
N SER A 67 -12.05 -18.59 10.53
CA SER A 67 -13.12 -19.07 11.43
C SER A 67 -13.15 -18.33 12.76
N GLY A 68 -12.05 -17.70 13.16
CA GLY A 68 -11.91 -17.09 14.49
C GLY A 68 -11.95 -15.57 14.52
N PHE A 69 -11.89 -14.87 13.37
CA PHE A 69 -11.92 -13.40 13.37
C PHE A 69 -13.36 -12.86 13.35
N GLU A 70 -13.53 -11.59 13.69
CA GLU A 70 -14.81 -10.88 13.75
C GLU A 70 -14.97 -9.94 12.56
N PRO A 71 -15.67 -10.36 11.47
CA PRO A 71 -15.85 -9.53 10.28
C PRO A 71 -16.62 -8.24 10.59
N GLN A 72 -16.13 -7.11 10.07
CA GLN A 72 -16.79 -5.83 10.25
C GLN A 72 -17.63 -5.45 9.03
N PRO A 73 -18.81 -4.85 9.22
CA PRO A 73 -19.64 -4.33 8.13
C PRO A 73 -18.88 -3.31 7.29
N GLY A 74 -19.03 -3.39 5.96
CA GLY A 74 -18.39 -2.46 5.03
C GLY A 74 -16.93 -2.80 4.67
N VAL A 75 -16.32 -3.77 5.33
CA VAL A 75 -14.98 -4.27 4.98
C VAL A 75 -15.11 -5.45 4.03
N LYS A 76 -14.40 -5.37 2.91
CA LYS A 76 -14.29 -6.46 1.94
C LYS A 76 -13.09 -7.33 2.28
N TYR A 77 -13.33 -8.58 2.64
CA TYR A 77 -12.28 -9.54 2.92
C TYR A 77 -11.96 -10.36 1.67
N THR A 78 -10.74 -10.24 1.19
CA THR A 78 -10.24 -10.95 0.02
C THR A 78 -9.22 -12.01 0.41
N TYR A 79 -8.83 -12.83 -0.55
CA TYR A 79 -7.86 -13.89 -0.36
C TYR A 79 -7.05 -14.16 -1.61
N THR A 80 -5.87 -14.74 -1.46
CA THR A 80 -5.06 -15.23 -2.57
C THR A 80 -5.25 -16.74 -2.76
N ALA A 81 -5.46 -17.17 -4.00
CA ALA A 81 -5.44 -18.58 -4.39
C ALA A 81 -4.81 -18.72 -5.78
N LEU A 82 -3.87 -19.66 -5.92
CA LEU A 82 -3.11 -19.85 -7.16
C LEU A 82 -3.71 -20.89 -8.11
N ASN A 83 -4.68 -21.67 -7.65
CA ASN A 83 -5.33 -22.74 -8.43
C ASN A 83 -6.77 -22.96 -7.99
N ASP A 84 -7.50 -23.74 -8.78
CA ASP A 84 -8.92 -24.02 -8.54
C ASP A 84 -9.16 -24.72 -7.19
N LYS A 85 -8.23 -25.58 -6.72
CA LYS A 85 -8.35 -26.24 -5.41
C LYS A 85 -8.33 -25.22 -4.26
N GLY A 86 -7.47 -24.23 -4.33
CA GLY A 86 -7.44 -23.12 -3.36
C GLY A 86 -8.72 -22.29 -3.40
N VAL A 87 -9.25 -22.03 -4.60
CA VAL A 87 -10.51 -21.30 -4.76
C VAL A 87 -11.69 -22.08 -4.18
N GLU A 88 -11.78 -23.39 -4.43
CA GLU A 88 -12.85 -24.24 -3.87
C GLU A 88 -12.79 -24.29 -2.34
N ARG A 89 -11.58 -24.40 -1.77
CA ARG A 89 -11.40 -24.36 -0.32
C ARG A 89 -11.87 -23.03 0.28
N ALA A 90 -11.58 -21.91 -0.37
CA ALA A 90 -11.98 -20.57 0.08
C ALA A 90 -13.51 -20.37 0.03
N LYS A 91 -14.23 -21.03 -0.89
CA LYS A 91 -15.69 -20.92 -1.00
C LYS A 91 -16.42 -21.36 0.27
N ALA A 92 -15.84 -22.28 1.05
CA ALA A 92 -16.42 -22.72 2.32
C ALA A 92 -16.53 -21.60 3.36
N TYR A 93 -15.80 -20.51 3.16
CA TYR A 93 -15.73 -19.32 4.03
C TYR A 93 -16.38 -18.07 3.40
N SER A 94 -17.28 -18.22 2.46
CA SER A 94 -17.99 -17.11 1.82
C SER A 94 -19.49 -17.15 2.18
N PRO A 95 -20.01 -16.19 3.01
CA PRO A 95 -19.28 -15.12 3.68
C PRO A 95 -18.41 -15.61 4.84
N PRO A 96 -17.46 -14.82 5.40
CA PRO A 96 -17.22 -13.39 5.17
C PRO A 96 -16.33 -13.10 3.95
N LEU A 97 -15.66 -14.09 3.40
CA LEU A 97 -14.83 -13.87 2.23
C LEU A 97 -15.66 -13.43 1.01
N SER A 98 -15.21 -12.40 0.36
CA SER A 98 -15.80 -11.94 -0.89
C SER A 98 -15.56 -12.98 -1.99
N PRO A 99 -16.60 -13.32 -2.78
CA PRO A 99 -16.43 -14.20 -3.92
C PRO A 99 -15.35 -13.68 -4.85
N ARG A 100 -14.44 -14.53 -5.28
CA ARG A 100 -13.44 -14.13 -6.27
C ARG A 100 -14.16 -13.85 -7.59
N VAL A 101 -14.16 -12.58 -7.99
CA VAL A 101 -14.54 -12.23 -9.35
C VAL A 101 -13.47 -12.83 -10.25
N SER A 102 -13.88 -13.75 -11.14
CA SER A 102 -12.97 -14.39 -12.11
C SER A 102 -12.56 -13.36 -13.16
N GLU A 103 -11.66 -12.46 -12.77
CA GLU A 103 -11.01 -11.57 -13.73
C GLU A 103 -10.00 -12.38 -14.53
N LEU A 104 -10.35 -12.65 -15.78
CA LEU A 104 -9.43 -13.30 -16.68
C LEU A 104 -8.48 -12.26 -17.23
N SER A 105 -7.20 -12.42 -16.91
CA SER A 105 -6.13 -11.55 -17.40
C SER A 105 -4.96 -12.38 -17.93
N THR A 106 -4.35 -11.90 -19.00
CA THR A 106 -3.05 -12.41 -19.44
C THR A 106 -1.98 -11.89 -18.48
N ARG A 107 -1.05 -12.76 -18.09
CA ARG A 107 0.01 -12.44 -17.13
C ARG A 107 1.36 -12.91 -17.64
N VAL A 108 2.40 -12.15 -17.34
CA VAL A 108 3.79 -12.52 -17.64
C VAL A 108 4.73 -11.88 -16.64
N ASP A 109 5.87 -12.51 -16.43
CA ASP A 109 6.99 -11.95 -15.70
C ASP A 109 8.11 -11.57 -16.67
N MET A 110 8.71 -10.40 -16.50
CA MET A 110 9.84 -9.98 -17.35
C MET A 110 11.15 -10.68 -16.99
N CYS A 111 11.21 -11.34 -15.84
CA CYS A 111 12.37 -12.02 -15.32
C CYS A 111 12.14 -13.54 -15.20
N ASP A 112 12.77 -14.34 -16.06
CA ASP A 112 12.66 -15.80 -16.02
C ASP A 112 13.13 -16.40 -14.69
N ALA A 113 14.20 -15.88 -14.11
CA ALA A 113 14.70 -16.35 -12.83
C ALA A 113 13.68 -16.19 -11.71
N PHE A 114 12.98 -15.06 -11.67
CA PHE A 114 11.91 -14.83 -10.72
C PHE A 114 10.65 -15.64 -11.08
N ALA A 115 10.25 -15.69 -12.35
CA ALA A 115 9.12 -16.47 -12.84
C ALA A 115 9.21 -17.94 -12.43
N GLN A 116 10.37 -18.55 -12.62
CA GLN A 116 10.64 -19.94 -12.21
C GLN A 116 10.53 -20.14 -10.70
N ARG A 117 11.11 -19.22 -9.92
CA ARG A 117 11.10 -19.31 -8.45
C ARG A 117 9.69 -19.11 -7.88
N ASN A 118 8.92 -18.18 -8.45
CA ASN A 118 7.61 -17.79 -7.94
C ASN A 118 6.47 -18.68 -8.44
N THR A 119 6.50 -19.07 -9.71
CA THR A 119 5.38 -19.81 -10.36
C THR A 119 5.78 -21.15 -10.94
N ASN A 120 7.04 -21.56 -10.83
CA ASN A 120 7.62 -22.74 -11.46
C ASN A 120 7.38 -22.80 -12.98
N ARG A 121 7.44 -21.62 -13.63
CA ARG A 121 7.24 -21.45 -15.09
C ARG A 121 8.22 -20.44 -15.64
N THR A 122 8.72 -20.67 -16.86
CA THR A 122 9.44 -19.66 -17.62
C THR A 122 8.49 -18.61 -18.17
N GLN A 123 9.02 -17.45 -18.60
CA GLN A 123 8.27 -16.43 -19.33
C GLN A 123 7.58 -17.04 -20.57
N ALA A 124 8.30 -17.85 -21.36
CA ALA A 124 7.75 -18.52 -22.53
C ALA A 124 6.54 -19.42 -22.17
N GLN A 125 6.64 -20.17 -21.08
CA GLN A 125 5.54 -21.01 -20.60
C GLN A 125 4.34 -20.18 -20.09
N GLN A 126 4.58 -19.01 -19.51
CA GLN A 126 3.50 -18.08 -19.12
C GLN A 126 2.79 -17.51 -20.37
N ILE A 127 3.56 -17.11 -21.38
CA ILE A 127 3.02 -16.62 -22.66
C ILE A 127 2.21 -17.71 -23.39
N ALA A 128 2.68 -18.95 -23.38
CA ALA A 128 2.00 -20.07 -24.01
C ALA A 128 0.59 -20.38 -23.43
N VAL A 129 0.29 -19.86 -22.23
CA VAL A 129 -1.05 -20.01 -21.61
C VAL A 129 -2.05 -18.96 -22.08
N TRP A 130 -1.61 -17.81 -22.63
CA TRP A 130 -2.49 -16.71 -23.00
C TRP A 130 -3.61 -17.09 -23.95
N PRO A 131 -3.39 -17.84 -25.06
CA PRO A 131 -4.46 -18.25 -25.94
C PRO A 131 -5.57 -19.01 -25.22
N LYS A 132 -5.19 -19.91 -24.31
CA LYS A 132 -6.15 -20.69 -23.50
C LYS A 132 -6.93 -19.80 -22.53
N THR A 133 -6.27 -18.80 -21.93
CA THR A 133 -6.91 -17.82 -21.02
C THR A 133 -7.95 -17.01 -21.78
N ILE A 134 -7.62 -16.53 -22.97
CA ILE A 134 -8.52 -15.74 -23.82
C ILE A 134 -9.68 -16.58 -24.35
N ALA A 135 -9.42 -17.81 -24.84
CA ALA A 135 -10.47 -18.74 -25.26
C ALA A 135 -11.48 -19.00 -24.13
N ARG A 136 -10.99 -19.21 -22.89
CA ARG A 136 -11.86 -19.36 -21.71
C ARG A 136 -12.65 -18.09 -21.40
N ALA A 137 -12.09 -16.90 -21.66
CA ALA A 137 -12.81 -15.64 -21.49
C ALA A 137 -13.96 -15.50 -22.49
N VAL A 138 -13.72 -15.84 -23.74
CA VAL A 138 -14.73 -15.88 -24.81
C VAL A 138 -15.85 -16.85 -24.44
N GLU A 139 -15.49 -18.10 -24.07
CA GLU A 139 -16.43 -19.14 -23.65
C GLU A 139 -17.34 -18.70 -22.49
N LYS A 140 -16.76 -17.97 -21.52
CA LYS A 140 -17.49 -17.45 -20.36
C LYS A 140 -18.24 -16.13 -20.63
N GLY A 141 -18.18 -15.61 -21.84
CA GLY A 141 -18.82 -14.34 -22.20
C GLY A 141 -18.27 -13.14 -21.43
N VAL A 142 -16.98 -13.17 -21.04
CA VAL A 142 -16.32 -12.06 -20.34
C VAL A 142 -16.33 -10.82 -21.23
N LYS A 143 -16.72 -9.68 -20.64
CA LYS A 143 -16.88 -8.42 -21.38
C LYS A 143 -15.66 -7.52 -21.35
N GLU A 144 -14.76 -7.73 -20.40
CA GLU A 144 -13.57 -6.92 -20.20
C GLU A 144 -12.37 -7.81 -19.88
N GLY A 145 -11.27 -7.60 -20.59
CA GLY A 145 -10.01 -8.27 -20.38
C GLY A 145 -9.05 -7.46 -19.52
N GLY A 146 -8.04 -8.13 -19.00
CA GLY A 146 -6.96 -7.50 -18.26
C GLY A 146 -5.59 -7.99 -18.69
N MET A 147 -4.57 -7.19 -18.46
CA MET A 147 -3.17 -7.55 -18.64
C MET A 147 -2.39 -7.29 -17.36
N SER A 148 -1.38 -8.10 -17.09
CA SER A 148 -0.51 -7.88 -15.93
C SER A 148 0.92 -8.29 -16.23
N ILE A 149 1.87 -7.43 -15.89
CA ILE A 149 3.31 -7.70 -15.99
C ILE A 149 3.92 -7.60 -14.60
N SER A 150 4.72 -8.62 -14.23
CA SER A 150 5.57 -8.61 -13.05
C SER A 150 7.00 -8.25 -13.42
N ASN A 151 7.74 -7.66 -12.48
CA ASN A 151 9.09 -7.14 -12.68
C ASN A 151 9.18 -6.20 -13.89
N VAL A 152 8.19 -5.31 -14.01
CA VAL A 152 8.02 -4.40 -15.18
C VAL A 152 9.26 -3.60 -15.46
N TRP A 153 9.89 -3.05 -14.43
CA TRP A 153 11.04 -2.13 -14.57
C TRP A 153 12.39 -2.80 -14.40
N GLY A 154 12.42 -4.05 -13.94
CA GLY A 154 13.68 -4.78 -13.76
C GLY A 154 13.66 -5.80 -12.65
N SER A 155 14.80 -6.47 -12.47
CA SER A 155 15.05 -7.36 -11.34
C SER A 155 16.54 -7.48 -11.05
N ASN A 156 16.87 -8.02 -9.85
CA ASN A 156 18.26 -8.23 -9.46
C ASN A 156 19.01 -9.27 -10.31
N TRP A 157 18.30 -10.00 -11.19
CA TRP A 157 18.90 -11.01 -12.08
C TRP A 157 19.14 -10.53 -13.50
N ILE A 158 18.26 -9.67 -14.02
CA ILE A 158 18.32 -9.21 -15.42
C ILE A 158 18.67 -7.73 -15.54
N GLY A 159 18.76 -6.99 -14.42
CA GLY A 159 18.92 -5.55 -14.45
C GLY A 159 17.64 -4.84 -14.87
N GLN A 160 17.81 -3.63 -15.41
CA GLN A 160 16.70 -2.80 -15.88
C GLN A 160 16.02 -3.40 -17.11
N VAL A 161 14.70 -3.38 -17.14
CA VAL A 161 13.89 -3.68 -18.34
C VAL A 161 13.65 -2.37 -19.09
N PRO A 162 14.12 -2.22 -20.32
CA PRO A 162 13.89 -1.03 -21.12
C PRO A 162 12.39 -0.78 -21.34
N PHE A 163 12.01 0.49 -21.40
CA PHE A 163 10.62 0.92 -21.60
C PHE A 163 9.98 0.26 -22.82
N GLU A 164 10.70 0.22 -23.95
CA GLU A 164 10.22 -0.35 -25.20
C GLU A 164 9.93 -1.85 -25.07
N GLN A 165 10.68 -2.58 -24.22
CA GLN A 165 10.49 -4.03 -24.05
C GLN A 165 9.22 -4.34 -23.26
N HIS A 166 8.97 -3.67 -22.14
CA HIS A 166 7.72 -3.95 -21.41
C HIS A 166 6.50 -3.40 -22.14
N MET A 167 6.62 -2.29 -22.88
CA MET A 167 5.53 -1.80 -23.74
C MET A 167 5.23 -2.75 -24.89
N LEU A 168 6.26 -3.36 -25.53
CA LEU A 168 6.06 -4.42 -26.53
C LEU A 168 5.31 -5.61 -25.94
N MET A 169 5.57 -5.97 -24.69
CA MET A 169 4.87 -7.06 -24.02
C MET A 169 3.40 -6.71 -23.76
N PHE A 170 3.11 -5.47 -23.36
CA PHE A 170 1.73 -4.97 -23.26
C PHE A 170 1.04 -4.98 -24.63
N ASP A 171 1.72 -4.53 -25.72
CA ASP A 171 1.19 -4.57 -27.08
C ASP A 171 0.76 -5.99 -27.48
N ARG A 172 1.61 -6.99 -27.22
CA ARG A 172 1.30 -8.40 -27.52
C ARG A 172 0.06 -8.90 -26.79
N MET A 173 -0.06 -8.59 -25.50
CA MET A 173 -1.24 -8.96 -24.71
C MET A 173 -2.48 -8.26 -25.22
N TYR A 174 -2.39 -6.93 -25.45
CA TYR A 174 -3.51 -6.10 -25.88
C TYR A 174 -4.10 -6.60 -27.21
N ARG A 175 -3.25 -6.84 -28.22
CA ARG A 175 -3.68 -7.35 -29.53
C ARG A 175 -4.39 -8.69 -29.43
N MET A 176 -3.91 -9.60 -28.60
CA MET A 176 -4.57 -10.90 -28.45
C MET A 176 -5.98 -10.79 -27.86
N TRP A 177 -6.21 -9.85 -26.94
CA TRP A 177 -7.55 -9.54 -26.42
C TRP A 177 -8.42 -8.85 -27.46
N GLU A 178 -7.86 -7.89 -28.21
CA GLU A 178 -8.52 -7.18 -29.31
C GLU A 178 -8.96 -8.13 -30.42
N ASP A 179 -8.07 -9.04 -30.86
CA ASP A 179 -8.37 -10.10 -31.85
C ASP A 179 -9.52 -11.00 -31.41
N ALA A 180 -9.69 -11.17 -30.10
CA ALA A 180 -10.81 -11.92 -29.51
C ALA A 180 -12.09 -11.08 -29.34
N GLY A 181 -12.10 -9.81 -29.72
CA GLY A 181 -13.22 -8.89 -29.58
C GLY A 181 -13.51 -8.46 -28.13
N ILE A 182 -12.56 -8.61 -27.20
CA ILE A 182 -12.71 -8.27 -25.80
C ILE A 182 -11.85 -7.05 -25.48
N PRO A 183 -12.42 -5.88 -25.13
CA PRO A 183 -11.66 -4.69 -24.79
C PRO A 183 -10.86 -4.92 -23.49
N VAL A 184 -9.61 -4.45 -23.48
CA VAL A 184 -8.80 -4.40 -22.26
C VAL A 184 -9.10 -3.11 -21.52
N THR A 185 -9.58 -3.22 -20.29
CA THR A 185 -9.92 -2.07 -19.44
C THR A 185 -9.03 -1.96 -18.21
N LYS A 186 -8.26 -3.00 -17.91
CA LYS A 186 -7.45 -3.13 -16.69
C LYS A 186 -6.01 -3.49 -17.00
N VAL A 187 -5.07 -2.86 -16.29
CA VAL A 187 -3.65 -3.19 -16.35
C VAL A 187 -3.05 -3.31 -14.94
N GLY A 188 -2.29 -4.38 -14.71
CA GLY A 188 -1.54 -4.59 -13.49
C GLY A 188 -0.03 -4.50 -13.72
N MET A 189 0.65 -3.82 -12.84
CA MET A 189 2.10 -3.70 -12.80
C MET A 189 2.60 -4.09 -11.42
N ALA A 190 3.42 -5.13 -11.37
CA ALA A 190 4.01 -5.60 -10.12
C ALA A 190 5.52 -5.49 -10.16
N ASP A 191 6.10 -5.18 -9.02
CA ASP A 191 7.55 -5.04 -8.84
C ASP A 191 7.98 -5.70 -7.52
N ALA A 192 8.07 -7.03 -7.53
CA ALA A 192 8.45 -7.81 -6.36
C ALA A 192 9.92 -7.60 -5.94
N THR A 193 10.75 -7.03 -6.79
CA THR A 193 12.19 -6.84 -6.58
C THR A 193 12.59 -5.39 -6.27
N GLY A 194 11.62 -4.47 -6.19
CA GLY A 194 11.83 -3.07 -5.81
C GLY A 194 12.70 -2.29 -6.79
N TRP A 195 12.47 -2.48 -8.08
CA TRP A 195 13.14 -1.76 -9.19
C TRP A 195 12.37 -0.56 -9.69
N ASN A 196 11.17 -0.31 -9.14
CA ASN A 196 10.37 0.85 -9.50
C ASN A 196 11.10 2.16 -9.19
N MET A 197 11.05 3.08 -10.16
CA MET A 197 11.53 4.46 -10.00
C MET A 197 10.41 5.41 -10.44
N PRO A 198 10.22 6.56 -9.76
CA PRO A 198 9.10 7.46 -10.02
C PRO A 198 8.95 7.88 -11.49
N HIS A 199 10.04 8.25 -12.14
CA HIS A 199 10.05 8.67 -13.54
C HIS A 199 9.74 7.52 -14.52
N GLU A 200 10.10 6.28 -14.17
CA GLU A 200 9.80 5.10 -14.99
C GLU A 200 8.33 4.69 -14.85
N VAL A 201 7.78 4.77 -13.64
CA VAL A 201 6.35 4.55 -13.39
C VAL A 201 5.53 5.61 -14.14
N GLU A 202 5.92 6.89 -14.03
CA GLU A 202 5.30 7.99 -14.77
C GLU A 202 5.30 7.72 -16.28
N ARG A 203 6.48 7.45 -16.85
CA ARG A 203 6.64 7.16 -18.30
C ARG A 203 5.78 5.97 -18.74
N THR A 204 5.73 4.91 -17.94
CA THR A 204 4.95 3.71 -18.26
C THR A 204 3.45 4.01 -18.27
N LEU A 205 2.95 4.74 -17.27
CA LEU A 205 1.53 5.11 -17.19
C LEU A 205 1.12 6.05 -18.31
N VAL A 206 1.95 7.05 -18.64
CA VAL A 206 1.73 7.93 -19.82
C VAL A 206 1.63 7.09 -21.08
N GLY A 207 2.62 6.22 -21.32
CA GLY A 207 2.63 5.38 -22.51
C GLY A 207 1.43 4.43 -22.61
N LEU A 208 0.95 3.90 -21.48
CA LEU A 208 -0.26 3.07 -21.44
C LEU A 208 -1.52 3.87 -21.74
N LYS A 209 -1.69 5.06 -21.16
CA LYS A 209 -2.85 5.93 -21.43
C LYS A 209 -2.92 6.41 -22.88
N GLU A 210 -1.77 6.74 -23.47
CA GLU A 210 -1.68 7.19 -24.85
C GLU A 210 -1.98 6.07 -25.86
N ARG A 211 -1.46 4.85 -25.62
CA ARG A 211 -1.61 3.73 -26.54
C ARG A 211 -2.95 3.00 -26.41
N TYR A 212 -3.49 2.93 -25.18
CA TYR A 212 -4.67 2.12 -24.85
C TYR A 212 -5.71 2.93 -24.07
N PRO A 213 -6.44 3.83 -24.72
CA PRO A 213 -7.39 4.74 -24.05
C PRO A 213 -8.57 4.02 -23.39
N THR A 214 -8.80 2.75 -23.71
CA THR A 214 -9.81 1.89 -23.03
C THR A 214 -9.41 1.49 -21.63
N ILE A 215 -8.12 1.52 -21.29
CA ILE A 215 -7.63 1.20 -19.95
C ILE A 215 -7.92 2.35 -19.02
N LYS A 216 -8.69 2.06 -17.96
CA LYS A 216 -9.09 3.02 -16.92
C LYS A 216 -8.84 2.49 -15.51
N ASP A 217 -8.43 1.24 -15.36
CA ASP A 217 -8.17 0.59 -14.07
C ASP A 217 -6.69 0.16 -14.02
N PHE A 218 -5.90 0.85 -13.20
CA PHE A 218 -4.46 0.68 -13.06
C PHE A 218 -4.16 0.09 -11.67
N ASN A 219 -3.56 -1.09 -11.61
CA ASN A 219 -3.16 -1.74 -10.37
C ASN A 219 -1.64 -1.70 -10.21
N LEU A 220 -1.17 -1.14 -9.10
CA LEU A 220 0.24 -1.07 -8.72
C LEU A 220 0.48 -1.90 -7.47
N HIS A 221 1.34 -2.92 -7.60
CA HIS A 221 1.87 -3.72 -6.51
C HIS A 221 3.38 -3.50 -6.42
N LEU A 222 3.78 -2.53 -5.59
CA LEU A 222 5.16 -2.05 -5.54
C LEU A 222 5.84 -2.43 -4.24
N HIS A 223 6.99 -3.12 -4.36
CA HIS A 223 7.86 -3.32 -3.22
C HIS A 223 8.78 -2.12 -3.00
N ASN A 224 8.98 -1.76 -1.75
CA ASN A 224 9.71 -0.56 -1.32
C ASN A 224 11.16 -0.86 -0.90
N ALA A 225 11.76 -1.88 -1.49
CA ALA A 225 13.09 -2.37 -1.11
C ALA A 225 14.20 -1.29 -1.10
N ARG A 226 14.00 -0.20 -1.84
CA ARG A 226 14.96 0.93 -1.93
C ARG A 226 14.36 2.27 -1.48
N GLY A 227 13.22 2.25 -0.79
CA GLY A 227 12.62 3.45 -0.19
C GLY A 227 11.96 4.44 -1.17
N VAL A 228 11.73 4.06 -2.42
CA VAL A 228 11.24 4.97 -3.46
C VAL A 228 9.81 4.70 -3.93
N ALA A 229 9.20 3.61 -3.48
CA ALA A 229 7.90 3.19 -3.98
C ALA A 229 6.78 4.20 -3.65
N LEU A 230 6.82 4.88 -2.50
CA LEU A 230 5.86 5.94 -2.18
C LEU A 230 5.96 7.13 -3.16
N ALA A 231 7.17 7.50 -3.56
CA ALA A 231 7.39 8.51 -4.59
C ALA A 231 6.89 8.05 -5.97
N SER A 232 6.99 6.75 -6.26
CA SER A 232 6.42 6.15 -7.48
C SER A 232 4.87 6.22 -7.49
N ILE A 233 4.21 6.03 -6.34
CA ILE A 233 2.76 6.26 -6.22
C ILE A 233 2.42 7.73 -6.43
N TYR A 234 3.21 8.66 -5.85
CA TYR A 234 3.01 10.09 -6.10
C TYR A 234 3.13 10.44 -7.59
N ALA A 235 4.09 9.86 -8.31
CA ALA A 235 4.21 10.02 -9.76
C ALA A 235 2.97 9.49 -10.49
N ALA A 236 2.42 8.33 -10.09
CA ALA A 236 1.18 7.81 -10.64
C ALA A 236 -0.01 8.76 -10.41
N LEU A 237 -0.13 9.36 -9.22
CA LEU A 237 -1.18 10.34 -8.91
C LEU A 237 -1.08 11.64 -9.75
N LYS A 238 0.08 11.93 -10.31
CA LYS A 238 0.26 13.07 -11.23
C LYS A 238 -0.17 12.77 -12.67
N VAL A 239 -0.13 11.51 -13.08
CA VAL A 239 -0.49 11.06 -14.43
C VAL A 239 -1.97 10.70 -14.55
N LEU A 240 -2.50 10.03 -13.53
CA LEU A 240 -3.88 9.55 -13.51
C LEU A 240 -4.81 10.65 -13.01
N ASP A 241 -6.03 10.66 -13.52
CA ASP A 241 -7.03 11.68 -13.22
C ASP A 241 -8.39 11.07 -12.79
N GLY A 242 -9.39 11.92 -12.53
CA GLY A 242 -10.70 11.51 -12.05
C GLY A 242 -11.48 10.55 -12.95
N SER A 243 -11.02 10.30 -14.19
CA SER A 243 -11.58 9.29 -15.09
C SER A 243 -10.97 7.90 -14.88
N ASP A 244 -9.90 7.82 -14.10
CA ASP A 244 -9.13 6.59 -13.87
C ASP A 244 -9.39 6.02 -12.46
N THR A 245 -9.12 4.73 -12.31
CA THR A 245 -9.05 4.05 -11.03
C THR A 245 -7.61 3.61 -10.78
N LEU A 246 -7.06 3.94 -9.60
CA LEU A 246 -5.75 3.48 -9.16
C LEU A 246 -5.94 2.50 -8.01
N ARG A 247 -5.59 1.24 -8.24
CA ARG A 247 -5.55 0.19 -7.21
C ARG A 247 -4.16 0.10 -6.63
N LEU A 248 -4.08 0.14 -5.32
CA LEU A 248 -2.84 0.10 -4.55
C LEU A 248 -2.87 -1.06 -3.57
N GLN A 249 -1.78 -1.79 -3.51
CA GLN A 249 -1.57 -2.84 -2.53
C GLN A 249 -0.40 -2.43 -1.65
N THR A 250 -0.63 -2.36 -0.35
CA THR A 250 0.38 -1.99 0.65
C THR A 250 0.22 -2.85 1.91
N SER A 251 1.12 -2.74 2.84
CA SER A 251 1.09 -3.53 4.07
C SER A 251 1.39 -2.66 5.28
N ILE A 252 0.65 -2.86 6.36
CA ILE A 252 0.90 -2.14 7.62
C ILE A 252 2.37 -2.23 8.02
N GLY A 253 2.92 -1.10 8.44
CA GLY A 253 4.33 -1.01 8.82
C GLY A 253 5.31 -1.32 7.68
N GLY A 254 4.87 -1.48 6.44
CA GLY A 254 5.68 -2.02 5.35
C GLY A 254 6.03 -3.49 5.53
N MET A 255 5.31 -4.20 6.40
CA MET A 255 5.51 -5.63 6.68
C MET A 255 5.33 -6.43 5.40
N ALA A 256 6.38 -7.00 4.90
CA ALA A 256 6.39 -7.85 3.72
C ALA A 256 7.77 -8.46 3.53
N GLY A 257 7.83 -9.35 2.58
CA GLY A 257 9.05 -9.93 2.08
C GLY A 257 8.70 -10.91 0.99
N CYS A 258 9.67 -11.17 0.15
CA CYS A 258 9.48 -12.12 -0.91
C CYS A 258 10.54 -13.23 -0.78
N PRO A 259 10.12 -14.48 -0.50
CA PRO A 259 11.07 -15.59 -0.41
C PRO A 259 11.73 -15.90 -1.76
N TYR A 260 11.16 -15.40 -2.84
CA TYR A 260 11.60 -15.68 -4.21
C TYR A 260 12.47 -14.58 -4.82
N CYS A 261 12.44 -13.34 -4.29
CA CYS A 261 13.14 -12.18 -4.86
C CYS A 261 14.64 -12.11 -4.51
N GLY A 262 15.13 -12.97 -3.61
CA GLY A 262 16.53 -12.99 -3.19
C GLY A 262 16.89 -11.96 -2.10
N MET A 263 15.95 -11.18 -1.61
CA MET A 263 16.17 -10.14 -0.60
C MET A 263 15.44 -10.38 0.74
N GLY A 264 14.62 -11.44 0.82
CA GLY A 264 13.87 -11.76 2.04
C GLY A 264 13.00 -10.57 2.50
N ARG A 265 13.10 -10.22 3.79
CA ARG A 265 12.36 -9.07 4.38
C ARG A 265 12.73 -7.71 3.81
N ALA A 266 13.93 -7.56 3.22
CA ALA A 266 14.30 -6.30 2.56
C ALA A 266 13.42 -5.97 1.34
N ALA A 267 12.67 -6.94 0.81
CA ALA A 267 11.62 -6.72 -0.18
C ALA A 267 10.30 -6.26 0.47
N MET A 268 10.38 -5.32 1.41
CA MET A 268 9.22 -4.76 2.08
C MET A 268 8.24 -4.09 1.10
N MET A 269 6.96 -3.99 1.48
CA MET A 269 5.98 -3.19 0.75
C MET A 269 6.00 -1.72 1.21
N ILE A 270 5.21 -0.88 0.56
CA ILE A 270 4.91 0.45 1.08
C ILE A 270 4.15 0.27 2.40
N ALA A 271 4.53 1.01 3.42
CA ALA A 271 3.78 1.04 4.67
C ALA A 271 2.41 1.70 4.46
N THR A 272 1.34 1.01 4.84
CA THR A 272 -0.03 1.49 4.62
C THR A 272 -0.27 2.82 5.31
N GLU A 273 0.23 3.01 6.52
CA GLU A 273 0.11 4.26 7.27
C GLU A 273 0.86 5.42 6.60
N ASP A 274 1.98 5.16 5.92
CA ASP A 274 2.72 6.19 5.18
C ASP A 274 1.94 6.61 3.93
N LEU A 275 1.36 5.63 3.21
CA LEU A 275 0.49 5.90 2.07
C LEU A 275 -0.76 6.69 2.50
N MET A 276 -1.46 6.24 3.55
CA MET A 276 -2.68 6.89 4.03
C MET A 276 -2.40 8.31 4.50
N HIS A 277 -1.28 8.53 5.20
CA HIS A 277 -0.83 9.87 5.57
C HIS A 277 -0.61 10.77 4.35
N MET A 278 0.15 10.29 3.35
CA MET A 278 0.38 11.06 2.12
C MET A 278 -0.93 11.41 1.41
N LEU A 279 -1.84 10.45 1.23
CA LEU A 279 -3.12 10.68 0.55
C LEU A 279 -3.98 11.71 1.29
N GLN A 280 -4.11 11.58 2.62
CA GLN A 280 -4.89 12.49 3.46
C GLN A 280 -4.33 13.92 3.43
N GLU A 281 -3.00 14.08 3.53
CA GLU A 281 -2.33 15.38 3.43
C GLU A 281 -2.44 16.01 2.03
N MET A 282 -2.63 15.20 0.98
CA MET A 282 -2.96 15.67 -0.38
C MET A 282 -4.45 16.00 -0.57
N GLY A 283 -5.28 15.84 0.47
CA GLY A 283 -6.72 16.07 0.41
C GLY A 283 -7.52 14.94 -0.25
N ILE A 284 -6.93 13.74 -0.40
CA ILE A 284 -7.61 12.56 -0.92
C ILE A 284 -8.26 11.82 0.25
N HIS A 285 -9.58 11.72 0.21
CA HIS A 285 -10.33 11.03 1.27
C HIS A 285 -10.09 9.52 1.21
N THR A 286 -9.59 8.94 2.31
CA THR A 286 -9.30 7.50 2.42
C THR A 286 -10.33 6.74 3.24
N GLY A 287 -11.05 7.41 4.13
CA GLY A 287 -11.94 6.78 5.12
C GLY A 287 -11.20 6.11 6.28
N VAL A 288 -9.87 6.12 6.29
CA VAL A 288 -9.04 5.42 7.29
C VAL A 288 -8.76 6.31 8.48
N ASP A 289 -8.98 5.76 9.69
CA ASP A 289 -8.49 6.33 10.95
C ASP A 289 -7.00 6.01 11.09
N LEU A 290 -6.17 7.00 10.79
CA LEU A 290 -4.72 6.84 10.77
C LEU A 290 -4.15 6.52 12.16
N TYR A 291 -4.75 7.03 13.23
CA TYR A 291 -4.29 6.73 14.59
C TYR A 291 -4.54 5.28 14.97
N LYS A 292 -5.73 4.74 14.68
CA LYS A 292 -6.01 3.31 14.84
C LYS A 292 -5.10 2.43 13.99
N LEU A 293 -4.82 2.87 12.76
CA LEU A 293 -3.91 2.14 11.87
C LEU A 293 -2.48 2.09 12.44
N ILE A 294 -1.99 3.19 13.04
CA ILE A 294 -0.69 3.23 13.73
C ILE A 294 -0.67 2.28 14.92
N GLU A 295 -1.75 2.21 15.72
CA GLU A 295 -1.86 1.23 16.80
C GLU A 295 -1.82 -0.21 16.29
N CYS A 296 -2.41 -0.48 15.11
CA CYS A 296 -2.29 -1.78 14.45
C CYS A 296 -0.85 -2.09 14.03
N VAL A 297 -0.06 -1.08 13.61
CA VAL A 297 1.37 -1.30 13.33
C VAL A 297 2.12 -1.70 14.60
N TRP A 298 1.89 -1.05 15.73
CA TRP A 298 2.53 -1.42 16.99
C TRP A 298 2.12 -2.81 17.46
N LEU A 299 0.84 -3.16 17.24
CA LEU A 299 0.35 -4.53 17.49
C LEU A 299 1.04 -5.53 16.55
N ALA A 300 1.25 -5.18 15.27
CA ALA A 300 1.95 -6.04 14.33
C ALA A 300 3.42 -6.24 14.75
N GLU A 301 4.12 -5.19 15.21
CA GLU A 301 5.48 -5.28 15.76
C GLU A 301 5.54 -6.25 16.96
N GLU A 302 4.53 -6.21 17.84
CA GLU A 302 4.40 -7.18 18.95
C GLU A 302 4.20 -8.61 18.43
N VAL A 303 3.32 -8.78 17.44
CA VAL A 303 2.98 -10.10 16.87
C VAL A 303 4.17 -10.73 16.15
N VAL A 304 4.93 -9.95 15.37
CA VAL A 304 6.09 -10.46 14.60
C VAL A 304 7.38 -10.45 15.40
N GLY A 305 7.43 -9.76 16.54
CA GLY A 305 8.57 -9.72 17.46
C GLY A 305 9.73 -8.82 17.00
N HIS A 306 9.52 -7.91 16.06
CA HIS A 306 10.53 -6.94 15.61
C HIS A 306 9.89 -5.65 15.11
N GLN A 307 10.69 -4.58 15.01
CA GLN A 307 10.25 -3.31 14.46
C GLN A 307 9.97 -3.42 12.95
N LEU A 308 8.95 -2.69 12.51
CA LEU A 308 8.56 -2.54 11.13
C LEU A 308 9.12 -1.24 10.53
N PHE A 309 8.95 -1.05 9.23
CA PHE A 309 9.66 -0.04 8.46
C PHE A 309 8.91 1.28 8.27
N GLY A 310 7.61 1.34 8.59
CA GLY A 310 6.80 2.53 8.41
C GLY A 310 7.29 3.74 9.22
N PHE A 311 7.29 4.92 8.63
CA PHE A 311 7.74 6.15 9.26
C PHE A 311 6.64 6.82 10.08
N THR A 312 5.41 6.84 9.55
CA THR A 312 4.27 7.51 10.19
C THR A 312 3.88 6.82 11.51
N SER A 313 4.08 5.50 11.63
CA SER A 313 3.85 4.78 12.89
C SER A 313 4.82 5.17 14.01
N LYS A 314 5.94 5.78 13.68
CA LYS A 314 6.98 6.21 14.62
C LYS A 314 6.89 7.71 14.96
N ALA A 315 6.80 8.55 13.92
CA ALA A 315 6.77 10.00 14.09
C ALA A 315 5.36 10.57 14.33
N GLY A 316 4.32 9.79 14.04
CA GLY A 316 2.95 10.27 13.98
C GLY A 316 2.62 10.99 12.67
N PRO A 317 1.33 11.24 12.40
CA PRO A 317 0.91 12.11 11.32
C PRO A 317 1.34 13.55 11.60
N ARG A 318 1.40 14.38 10.55
CA ARG A 318 1.63 15.82 10.73
C ARG A 318 0.54 16.39 11.66
N PRO A 319 0.92 17.03 12.76
CA PRO A 319 -0.08 17.58 13.67
C PRO A 319 -0.69 18.85 13.10
N HIS A 320 -2.00 19.02 13.27
CA HIS A 320 -2.75 20.18 12.85
C HIS A 320 -3.59 20.71 14.02
N TYR A 321 -3.78 22.02 14.10
CA TYR A 321 -4.65 22.70 15.07
C TYR A 321 -4.36 22.32 16.55
N ASP A 322 -5.33 21.71 17.20
CA ASP A 322 -5.27 21.24 18.59
C ASP A 322 -4.30 20.08 18.83
N LYS A 323 -3.84 19.42 17.74
CA LYS A 323 -2.83 18.35 17.80
C LYS A 323 -1.40 18.88 17.75
N LEU A 324 -1.19 20.20 17.60
CA LEU A 324 0.14 20.78 17.65
C LEU A 324 0.80 20.50 19.01
N TYR A 325 2.09 20.17 18.98
CA TYR A 325 2.85 19.81 20.16
C TYR A 325 2.94 20.99 21.14
N ALA A 326 3.02 20.69 22.44
CA ALA A 326 3.23 21.70 23.45
C ALA A 326 4.57 22.39 23.23
N MET A 327 4.59 23.75 23.35
CA MET A 327 5.80 24.55 23.10
C MET A 327 6.91 24.29 24.12
N ASP A 328 6.52 23.82 25.30
CA ASP A 328 7.41 23.46 26.41
C ASP A 328 7.65 21.95 26.55
N MET A 329 7.32 21.19 25.49
CA MET A 329 7.52 19.75 25.50
C MET A 329 8.98 19.39 25.75
N PRO A 330 9.27 18.37 26.57
CA PRO A 330 10.64 17.94 26.81
C PRO A 330 11.32 17.38 25.56
N HIS A 331 12.63 17.18 25.63
CA HIS A 331 13.38 16.51 24.58
C HIS A 331 12.86 15.09 24.37
N ILE A 332 12.77 14.67 23.13
CA ILE A 332 12.41 13.31 22.71
C ILE A 332 13.68 12.59 22.28
N GLU A 333 14.11 11.61 23.07
CA GLU A 333 15.40 10.93 22.88
C GLU A 333 15.23 9.48 22.43
N THR A 334 14.08 8.88 22.73
CA THR A 334 13.82 7.46 22.42
C THR A 334 12.61 7.31 21.50
N LEU A 335 12.51 6.15 20.86
CA LEU A 335 11.38 5.81 20.00
C LEU A 335 10.06 5.71 20.79
N GLU A 336 10.11 5.27 22.04
CA GLU A 336 8.95 5.19 22.93
C GLU A 336 8.43 6.58 23.26
N GLN A 337 9.33 7.51 23.51
CA GLN A 337 8.97 8.92 23.75
C GLN A 337 8.37 9.57 22.51
N ALA A 338 8.82 9.18 21.30
CA ALA A 338 8.26 9.67 20.04
C ALA A 338 6.77 9.30 19.87
N LYS A 339 6.27 8.28 20.54
CA LYS A 339 4.85 7.90 20.54
C LYS A 339 3.93 8.87 21.30
N HIS A 340 4.45 10.00 21.77
CA HIS A 340 3.70 11.01 22.55
C HIS A 340 2.45 11.55 21.80
N PHE A 341 2.42 11.53 20.48
CA PHE A 341 1.28 11.98 19.68
C PHE A 341 -0.01 11.17 19.92
N ILE A 342 0.09 9.94 20.44
CA ILE A 342 -1.03 9.11 20.91
C ILE A 342 -0.99 8.94 22.43
N LEU A 343 0.19 8.57 22.98
CA LEU A 343 0.34 8.20 24.39
C LEU A 343 0.33 9.43 25.32
N GLY A 344 0.51 10.63 24.76
CA GLY A 344 0.56 11.88 25.51
C GLY A 344 1.74 11.92 26.46
N LYS A 345 1.56 12.61 27.60
CA LYS A 345 2.64 12.84 28.58
C LYS A 345 3.26 11.57 29.16
N LYS A 346 2.56 10.45 29.16
CA LYS A 346 3.10 9.16 29.61
C LYS A 346 4.32 8.71 28.83
N ALA A 347 4.42 9.10 27.55
CA ALA A 347 5.53 8.70 26.69
C ALA A 347 6.86 9.37 27.08
N TYR A 348 6.81 10.53 27.73
CA TYR A 348 8.00 11.31 28.10
C TYR A 348 7.96 11.81 29.57
N GLU A 349 7.18 11.13 30.43
CA GLU A 349 7.12 11.47 31.83
C GLU A 349 8.50 11.40 32.48
N GLY A 350 8.87 12.44 33.21
CA GLY A 350 10.20 12.59 33.82
C GLY A 350 11.30 13.10 32.87
N ALA A 351 11.05 13.29 31.60
CA ALA A 351 11.99 13.93 30.70
C ALA A 351 12.10 15.44 30.97
N HIS A 352 13.25 16.01 30.68
CA HIS A 352 13.56 17.40 30.95
C HIS A 352 13.08 18.31 29.80
N SER A 353 12.34 19.39 30.11
CA SER A 353 12.12 20.45 29.14
C SER A 353 13.32 21.40 29.16
N PRO A 354 13.92 21.74 28.00
CA PRO A 354 15.05 22.66 27.95
C PRO A 354 14.62 24.13 28.02
N TRP A 355 13.32 24.40 28.00
CA TRP A 355 12.80 25.76 27.85
C TRP A 355 12.35 26.34 29.18
N ASN A 356 12.94 27.49 29.51
CA ASN A 356 12.58 28.25 30.69
C ASN A 356 11.63 29.42 30.37
N GLU A 357 11.49 29.76 29.08
CA GLU A 357 10.67 30.87 28.62
C GLU A 357 9.67 30.40 27.54
N PRO A 358 8.51 31.06 27.42
CA PRO A 358 7.53 30.73 26.39
C PRO A 358 8.12 30.89 24.99
N ILE A 359 7.93 29.85 24.14
CA ILE A 359 8.27 29.87 22.73
C ILE A 359 7.02 30.27 21.95
N THR A 360 7.20 31.14 20.95
CA THR A 360 6.10 31.62 20.12
C THR A 360 6.31 31.24 18.67
N SER A 361 5.21 31.05 17.92
CA SER A 361 5.23 30.80 16.50
C SER A 361 4.10 31.56 15.80
N TRP A 362 4.25 31.77 14.49
CA TRP A 362 3.22 32.40 13.68
C TRP A 362 1.91 31.60 13.62
N GLN A 363 1.96 30.29 13.84
CA GLN A 363 0.76 29.44 13.94
C GLN A 363 0.04 29.53 15.28
N ARG A 364 0.66 30.19 16.26
CA ARG A 364 0.13 30.44 17.60
C ARG A 364 0.26 31.91 17.97
N PRO A 365 -0.39 32.82 17.22
CA PRO A 365 -0.25 34.27 17.44
C PRO A 365 -0.78 34.76 18.79
N GLU A 366 -1.62 33.95 19.41
CA GLU A 366 -2.14 34.20 20.78
C GLU A 366 -1.16 33.77 21.88
N ALA A 367 -0.08 33.07 21.53
CA ALA A 367 0.91 32.65 22.50
C ALA A 367 1.60 33.86 23.15
N PRO A 368 1.85 33.82 24.47
CA PRO A 368 2.52 34.92 25.17
C PRO A 368 3.84 35.31 24.51
N GLY A 369 4.08 36.61 24.34
CA GLY A 369 5.31 37.13 23.77
C GLY A 369 5.40 37.13 22.24
N TYR A 370 4.40 36.61 21.52
CA TYR A 370 4.44 36.56 20.05
C TYR A 370 4.46 37.96 19.42
N LYS A 371 3.62 38.87 19.91
CA LYS A 371 3.56 40.28 19.42
C LYS A 371 4.82 41.02 19.69
N GLU A 372 5.38 40.85 20.87
CA GLU A 372 6.66 41.47 21.30
C GLU A 372 7.83 40.96 20.46
N LYS A 373 7.82 39.67 20.13
CA LYS A 373 8.84 39.06 19.25
C LYS A 373 8.78 39.65 17.86
N LEU A 374 7.60 39.77 17.26
CA LEU A 374 7.42 40.37 15.94
C LEU A 374 7.83 41.84 15.94
N ALA A 375 7.44 42.61 16.97
CA ALA A 375 7.83 44.01 17.10
C ALA A 375 9.36 44.19 17.19
N LYS A 376 10.07 43.31 17.90
CA LYS A 376 11.54 43.28 17.97
C LYS A 376 12.18 42.94 16.62
N GLN A 377 11.52 42.20 15.77
CA GLN A 377 11.96 41.86 14.41
C GLN A 377 11.60 42.95 13.38
N GLY A 378 10.86 43.97 13.78
CA GLY A 378 10.37 45.01 12.87
C GLY A 378 9.22 44.58 11.96
N GLU A 379 8.62 43.45 12.26
CA GLU A 379 7.52 42.88 11.47
C GLU A 379 6.16 43.19 12.12
N LYS A 380 5.18 43.51 11.30
CA LYS A 380 3.78 43.64 11.75
C LYS A 380 3.09 42.29 11.53
N PRO A 381 2.22 41.86 12.49
CA PRO A 381 1.49 40.58 12.36
C PRO A 381 0.72 40.43 11.05
N GLU A 382 0.22 41.54 10.50
CA GLU A 382 -0.56 41.58 9.27
C GLU A 382 0.29 41.50 7.98
N SER A 383 1.59 41.60 8.08
CA SER A 383 2.53 41.64 6.94
C SER A 383 3.10 40.26 6.57
N ILE A 384 2.82 39.21 7.35
CA ILE A 384 3.35 37.88 7.09
C ILE A 384 2.44 37.13 6.10
N PRO A 385 2.92 36.80 4.88
CA PRO A 385 2.13 36.06 3.91
C PRO A 385 1.70 34.69 4.48
N GLY A 386 0.39 34.42 4.49
CA GLY A 386 -0.16 33.13 4.97
C GLY A 386 -0.70 33.13 6.40
N VAL A 387 -0.52 34.19 7.19
CA VAL A 387 -1.24 34.38 8.44
C VAL A 387 -2.66 34.83 8.12
N GLN A 388 -3.55 33.90 7.83
CA GLN A 388 -4.99 34.18 7.82
C GLN A 388 -5.49 34.17 9.26
N PRO A 389 -6.06 35.29 9.75
CA PRO A 389 -6.76 35.28 11.03
C PRO A 389 -8.04 34.45 10.86
N LYS A 390 -8.07 33.26 11.40
CA LYS A 390 -9.15 32.27 11.36
C LYS A 390 -9.14 31.36 10.11
N LEU A 391 -8.45 30.26 10.20
CA LEU A 391 -8.91 29.04 9.57
C LEU A 391 -10.22 28.64 10.32
N VAL A 392 -11.34 29.03 9.75
CA VAL A 392 -12.65 28.50 10.15
C VAL A 392 -12.64 27.00 9.83
N ALA A 393 -12.94 26.20 10.84
CA ALA A 393 -13.15 24.77 10.69
C ALA A 393 -14.06 24.49 9.48
N ARG A 394 -13.57 23.69 8.55
CA ARG A 394 -14.40 23.01 7.55
C ARG A 394 -14.34 21.52 7.80
#